data_31a3e67a4569b1db2043ceb9a67d3967
#
_entry.id   31a3e67a4569b1db2043ceb9a67d3967
#
_cell.length_a   1.000
_cell.length_b   1.000
_cell.length_c   1.000
_cell.angle_alpha   90.00
_cell.angle_beta   90.00
_cell.angle_gamma   90.00
#
_symmetry.space_group_name_H-M   'P 1'
#
loop_
_entity.id
_entity.type
_entity.pdbx_description
1 polymer ?
#
loop_
_entity_poly.entity_id
_entity_poly.type
_entity_poly.pdbx_seq_one_letter_code
_entity_poly.pdbx_strand_id
1 'polypeptide(L)'
;MKPTYESPLASRYASKTMLHLFSPDMRYETWRRLWVALARAEHTLGLPVTQQQVDELAAHVSPIDYDAVAKREKEVRHDVMAHIYAYGLDAPGAKGIIHLGATSCYVTDNADLIIYREALRYLEKELKAAMRNLCDFADRYAAMPALAYTHYQPAQLTTIGKRASLWLQDLLLDLEELQDTLRAFR
;
A
#
# COMPACT_ATOMS: atom_id res chain seq x y z
N MET A 1 9.88 26.70 15.75
CA MET A 1 8.67 27.00 14.96
C MET A 1 8.42 25.84 14.01
N LYS A 2 7.17 25.40 13.80
CA LYS A 2 6.79 24.39 12.78
C LYS A 2 5.94 25.11 11.70
N PRO A 3 6.55 25.75 10.70
CA PRO A 3 5.85 26.63 9.75
C PRO A 3 5.12 25.87 8.63
N THR A 4 5.21 24.55 8.60
CA THR A 4 4.61 23.70 7.58
C THR A 4 3.50 22.83 8.15
N TYR A 5 2.48 22.56 7.34
CA TYR A 5 1.42 21.63 7.70
C TYR A 5 1.98 20.21 7.86
N GLU A 6 1.55 19.52 8.91
CA GLU A 6 1.85 18.12 9.18
C GLU A 6 0.55 17.38 9.48
N SER A 7 0.28 16.31 8.73
CA SER A 7 -0.92 15.52 8.94
C SER A 7 -0.84 14.74 10.25
N PRO A 8 -1.82 14.89 11.18
CA PRO A 8 -1.85 14.07 12.39
C PRO A 8 -2.06 12.58 12.10
N LEU A 9 -2.64 12.22 10.96
CA LEU A 9 -2.75 10.83 10.55
C LEU A 9 -1.36 10.20 10.38
N ALA A 10 -0.43 10.91 9.73
CA ALA A 10 0.94 10.44 9.55
C ALA A 10 1.77 10.55 10.84
N SER A 11 1.72 11.70 11.54
CA SER A 11 2.63 11.98 12.66
C SER A 11 2.24 11.31 13.98
N ARG A 12 0.96 10.90 14.15
CA ARG A 12 0.42 10.41 15.43
C ARG A 12 -0.25 9.05 15.37
N TYR A 13 -0.92 8.69 14.27
CA TYR A 13 -1.82 7.55 14.22
C TYR A 13 -1.36 6.42 13.31
N ALA A 14 -0.69 6.70 12.21
CA ALA A 14 -0.22 5.66 11.29
C ALA A 14 0.94 4.84 11.88
N SER A 15 0.91 3.54 11.66
CA SER A 15 2.04 2.67 11.97
C SER A 15 3.23 2.93 11.03
N LYS A 16 4.44 2.55 11.44
CA LYS A 16 5.64 2.64 10.59
C LYS A 16 5.47 1.87 9.27
N THR A 17 4.79 0.72 9.31
CA THR A 17 4.49 -0.08 8.12
C THR A 17 3.59 0.67 7.15
N MET A 18 2.51 1.27 7.65
CA MET A 18 1.60 2.05 6.80
C MET A 18 2.28 3.29 6.21
N LEU A 19 3.11 3.98 7.00
CA LEU A 19 3.91 5.12 6.52
C LEU A 19 4.88 4.71 5.41
N HIS A 20 5.52 3.54 5.55
CA HIS A 20 6.41 3.02 4.50
C HIS A 20 5.65 2.67 3.23
N LEU A 21 4.51 1.98 3.33
CA LEU A 21 3.69 1.61 2.16
C LEU A 21 3.28 2.82 1.31
N PHE A 22 3.01 3.97 1.94
CA PHE A 22 2.66 5.22 1.25
C PHE A 22 3.82 6.21 1.11
N SER A 23 5.07 5.74 1.30
CA SER A 23 6.25 6.59 1.12
C SER A 23 6.59 6.83 -0.35
N PRO A 24 7.32 7.91 -0.66
CA PRO A 24 7.90 8.12 -1.98
C PRO A 24 8.77 6.95 -2.44
N ASP A 25 9.60 6.37 -1.56
CA ASP A 25 10.45 5.23 -1.89
C ASP A 25 9.62 4.05 -2.39
N MET A 26 8.59 3.63 -1.64
CA MET A 26 7.73 2.53 -2.05
C MET A 26 7.04 2.81 -3.40
N ARG A 27 6.57 4.04 -3.62
CA ARG A 27 5.91 4.45 -4.86
C ARG A 27 6.85 4.36 -6.05
N TYR A 28 8.01 4.99 -5.96
CA TYR A 28 8.90 5.14 -7.10
C TYR A 28 9.76 3.90 -7.37
N GLU A 29 10.09 3.11 -6.35
CA GLU A 29 10.63 1.77 -6.55
C GLU A 29 9.62 0.85 -7.25
N THR A 30 8.33 0.98 -6.94
CA THR A 30 7.27 0.23 -7.65
C THR A 30 7.18 0.66 -9.12
N TRP A 31 7.34 1.94 -9.45
CA TRP A 31 7.46 2.37 -10.84
C TRP A 31 8.65 1.71 -11.54
N ARG A 32 9.83 1.70 -10.92
CA ARG A 32 11.02 1.04 -11.48
C ARG A 32 10.79 -0.46 -11.69
N ARG A 33 10.16 -1.15 -10.74
CA ARG A 33 9.78 -2.57 -10.89
C ARG A 33 8.79 -2.79 -12.05
N LEU A 34 7.84 -1.89 -12.26
CA LEU A 34 6.93 -1.94 -13.40
C LEU A 34 7.66 -1.75 -14.74
N TRP A 35 8.63 -0.85 -14.82
CA TRP A 35 9.46 -0.71 -16.02
C TRP A 35 10.33 -1.94 -16.29
N VAL A 36 10.87 -2.58 -15.24
CA VAL A 36 11.56 -3.88 -15.38
C VAL A 36 10.62 -4.94 -15.92
N ALA A 37 9.39 -5.01 -15.41
CA ALA A 37 8.38 -5.97 -15.86
C ALA A 37 8.00 -5.73 -17.33
N LEU A 38 7.83 -4.47 -17.73
CA LEU A 38 7.56 -4.07 -19.11
C LEU A 38 8.70 -4.52 -20.03
N ALA A 39 9.94 -4.13 -19.73
CA ALA A 39 11.11 -4.48 -20.53
C ALA A 39 11.29 -6.00 -20.65
N ARG A 40 11.02 -6.76 -19.59
CA ARG A 40 11.03 -8.23 -19.61
C ARG A 40 9.97 -8.81 -20.54
N ALA A 41 8.76 -8.26 -20.50
CA ALA A 41 7.68 -8.68 -21.40
C ALA A 41 8.02 -8.38 -22.85
N GLU A 42 8.54 -7.21 -23.14
CA GLU A 42 8.98 -6.80 -24.49
C GLU A 42 10.10 -7.69 -25.01
N HIS A 43 11.10 -8.01 -24.19
CA HIS A 43 12.15 -8.96 -24.55
C HIS A 43 11.56 -10.34 -24.87
N THR A 44 10.64 -10.85 -24.05
CA THR A 44 9.98 -12.15 -24.26
C THR A 44 9.17 -12.20 -25.55
N LEU A 45 8.57 -11.08 -25.94
CA LEU A 45 7.80 -10.93 -27.18
C LEU A 45 8.68 -10.73 -28.43
N GLY A 46 10.01 -10.67 -28.27
CA GLY A 46 10.95 -10.50 -29.37
C GLY A 46 11.10 -9.07 -29.88
N LEU A 47 10.69 -8.07 -29.11
CA LEU A 47 11.00 -6.67 -29.41
C LEU A 47 12.52 -6.42 -29.25
N PRO A 48 13.06 -5.30 -29.79
CA PRO A 48 14.49 -5.00 -29.72
C PRO A 48 14.94 -4.54 -28.31
N VAL A 49 14.61 -5.33 -27.31
CA VAL A 49 15.01 -5.20 -25.90
C VAL A 49 15.89 -6.39 -25.56
N THR A 50 17.10 -6.16 -25.08
CA THR A 50 18.05 -7.23 -24.75
C THR A 50 17.90 -7.67 -23.30
N GLN A 51 18.27 -8.94 -23.01
CA GLN A 51 18.31 -9.43 -21.63
C GLN A 51 19.25 -8.59 -20.74
N GLN A 52 20.39 -8.14 -21.29
CA GLN A 52 21.33 -7.27 -20.57
C GLN A 52 20.66 -5.96 -20.11
N GLN A 53 19.82 -5.34 -20.94
CA GLN A 53 19.07 -4.13 -20.57
C GLN A 53 18.06 -4.41 -19.45
N VAL A 54 17.35 -5.55 -19.50
CA VAL A 54 16.43 -5.97 -18.43
C VAL A 54 17.18 -6.15 -17.12
N ASP A 55 18.33 -6.81 -17.15
CA ASP A 55 19.16 -7.09 -15.97
C ASP A 55 19.73 -5.78 -15.38
N GLU A 56 20.17 -4.85 -16.23
CA GLU A 56 20.66 -3.54 -15.84
C GLU A 56 19.55 -2.72 -15.12
N LEU A 57 18.33 -2.68 -15.66
CA LEU A 57 17.21 -2.06 -14.99
C LEU A 57 16.92 -2.72 -13.63
N ALA A 58 16.88 -4.05 -13.61
CA ALA A 58 16.59 -4.78 -12.36
C ALA A 58 17.62 -4.53 -11.26
N ALA A 59 18.87 -4.31 -11.61
CA ALA A 59 19.95 -4.01 -10.67
C ALA A 59 19.86 -2.60 -10.05
N HIS A 60 19.13 -1.67 -10.67
CA HIS A 60 19.06 -0.25 -10.28
C HIS A 60 17.66 0.20 -9.86
N VAL A 61 16.83 -0.70 -9.33
CA VAL A 61 15.51 -0.34 -8.80
C VAL A 61 15.62 0.65 -7.63
N SER A 62 16.63 0.49 -6.80
CA SER A 62 16.93 1.31 -5.61
C SER A 62 18.46 1.47 -5.46
N PRO A 63 18.97 2.59 -4.87
CA PRO A 63 18.23 3.77 -4.41
C PRO A 63 17.78 4.70 -5.55
N ILE A 64 16.92 5.66 -5.22
CA ILE A 64 16.46 6.69 -6.17
C ILE A 64 17.18 7.99 -5.90
N ASP A 65 17.75 8.61 -6.94
CA ASP A 65 18.33 9.95 -6.86
C ASP A 65 17.21 11.01 -6.98
N TYR A 66 16.66 11.41 -5.84
CA TYR A 66 15.60 12.43 -5.76
C TYR A 66 16.07 13.82 -6.19
N ASP A 67 17.35 14.13 -6.05
CA ASP A 67 17.90 15.44 -6.49
C ASP A 67 17.92 15.53 -8.01
N ALA A 68 18.34 14.47 -8.69
CA ALA A 68 18.29 14.36 -10.15
C ALA A 68 16.83 14.42 -10.65
N VAL A 69 15.90 13.72 -9.99
CA VAL A 69 14.47 13.78 -10.31
C VAL A 69 13.94 15.20 -10.17
N ALA A 70 14.13 15.85 -9.01
CA ALA A 70 13.60 17.18 -8.73
C ALA A 70 14.17 18.25 -9.70
N LYS A 71 15.45 18.13 -10.04
CA LYS A 71 16.07 19.02 -11.04
C LYS A 71 15.41 18.83 -12.42
N ARG A 72 15.25 17.58 -12.87
CA ARG A 72 14.67 17.30 -14.17
C ARG A 72 13.20 17.67 -14.26
N GLU A 73 12.43 17.44 -13.19
CA GLU A 73 11.01 17.79 -13.14
C GLU A 73 10.77 19.29 -13.29
N LYS A 74 11.64 20.14 -12.71
CA LYS A 74 11.59 21.61 -12.91
C LYS A 74 11.75 22.00 -14.37
N GLU A 75 12.53 21.23 -15.14
CA GLU A 75 12.79 21.50 -16.57
C GLU A 75 11.62 21.03 -17.44
N VAL A 76 11.15 19.78 -17.23
CA VAL A 76 10.16 19.16 -18.11
C VAL A 76 8.72 19.26 -17.62
N ARG A 77 8.51 19.63 -16.34
CA ARG A 77 7.20 19.75 -15.67
C ARG A 77 6.35 18.48 -15.81
N HIS A 78 7.02 17.33 -15.64
CA HIS A 78 6.38 16.03 -15.76
C HIS A 78 7.15 15.02 -14.89
N ASP A 79 6.51 14.49 -13.86
CA ASP A 79 7.07 13.59 -12.86
C ASP A 79 7.58 12.27 -13.44
N VAL A 80 6.75 11.56 -14.21
CA VAL A 80 7.14 10.28 -14.82
C VAL A 80 8.35 10.46 -15.74
N MET A 81 8.38 11.51 -16.56
CA MET A 81 9.53 11.79 -17.43
C MET A 81 10.81 12.15 -16.64
N ALA A 82 10.65 12.80 -15.49
CA ALA A 82 11.78 13.08 -14.59
C ALA A 82 12.35 11.79 -13.98
N HIS A 83 11.48 10.87 -13.54
CA HIS A 83 11.88 9.57 -13.03
C HIS A 83 12.52 8.66 -14.10
N ILE A 84 11.99 8.67 -15.34
CA ILE A 84 12.61 7.96 -16.48
C ILE A 84 14.03 8.49 -16.72
N TYR A 85 14.21 9.81 -16.70
CA TYR A 85 15.53 10.41 -16.88
C TYR A 85 16.51 9.99 -15.78
N ALA A 86 16.12 10.10 -14.50
CA ALA A 86 16.96 9.70 -13.38
C ALA A 86 17.30 8.21 -13.42
N TYR A 87 16.32 7.36 -13.73
CA TYR A 87 16.57 5.93 -13.91
C TYR A 87 17.52 5.61 -15.07
N GLY A 88 17.43 6.36 -16.16
CA GLY A 88 18.37 6.24 -17.27
C GLY A 88 19.79 6.74 -16.97
N LEU A 89 20.00 7.52 -15.91
CA LEU A 89 21.36 7.83 -15.42
C LEU A 89 21.96 6.64 -14.68
N ASP A 90 21.15 5.92 -13.91
CA ASP A 90 21.56 4.72 -13.17
C ASP A 90 21.76 3.51 -14.10
N ALA A 91 20.97 3.43 -15.19
CA ALA A 91 20.97 2.34 -16.17
C ALA A 91 21.18 2.87 -17.60
N PRO A 92 22.39 3.37 -17.95
CA PRO A 92 22.65 4.06 -19.23
C PRO A 92 22.49 3.16 -20.46
N GLY A 93 22.78 1.86 -20.37
CA GLY A 93 22.60 0.89 -21.45
C GLY A 93 21.13 0.59 -21.76
N ALA A 94 20.25 0.76 -20.78
CA ALA A 94 18.82 0.55 -20.93
C ALA A 94 18.01 1.85 -21.11
N LYS A 95 18.64 3.01 -21.04
CA LYS A 95 17.97 4.33 -21.07
C LYS A 95 16.96 4.48 -22.20
N GLY A 96 17.23 3.92 -23.38
CA GLY A 96 16.39 4.07 -24.56
C GLY A 96 15.13 3.20 -24.56
N ILE A 97 15.02 2.23 -23.66
CA ILE A 97 13.89 1.30 -23.61
C ILE A 97 13.02 1.46 -22.35
N ILE A 98 13.42 2.32 -21.41
CA ILE A 98 12.57 2.64 -20.25
C ILE A 98 11.28 3.26 -20.75
N HIS A 99 10.14 2.70 -20.34
CA HIS A 99 8.81 3.19 -20.69
C HIS A 99 8.46 3.06 -22.18
N LEU A 100 9.13 2.18 -22.92
CA LEU A 100 8.86 1.96 -24.33
C LEU A 100 7.40 1.51 -24.52
N GLY A 101 6.69 2.13 -25.47
CA GLY A 101 5.30 1.80 -25.80
C GLY A 101 4.27 2.05 -24.68
N ALA A 102 4.66 2.57 -23.51
CA ALA A 102 3.75 2.81 -22.41
C ALA A 102 3.33 4.29 -22.30
N THR A 103 2.25 4.54 -21.59
CA THR A 103 1.84 5.87 -21.14
C THR A 103 2.11 6.05 -19.64
N SER A 104 2.06 7.29 -19.14
CA SER A 104 2.31 7.59 -17.70
C SER A 104 1.42 6.77 -16.77
N CYS A 105 0.15 6.56 -17.13
CA CYS A 105 -0.79 5.75 -16.35
C CYS A 105 -0.36 4.29 -16.19
N TYR A 106 0.52 3.77 -17.03
CA TYR A 106 1.07 2.43 -16.85
C TYR A 106 1.77 2.28 -15.48
N VAL A 107 2.59 3.25 -15.09
CA VAL A 107 3.27 3.19 -13.78
C VAL A 107 2.47 3.81 -12.65
N THR A 108 1.77 4.93 -12.90
CA THR A 108 1.02 5.62 -11.84
C THR A 108 -0.11 4.76 -11.30
N ASP A 109 -1.00 4.30 -12.18
CA ASP A 109 -2.21 3.60 -11.77
C ASP A 109 -1.91 2.18 -11.28
N ASN A 110 -1.02 1.45 -11.96
CA ASN A 110 -0.64 0.11 -11.51
C ASN A 110 0.15 0.14 -10.20
N ALA A 111 1.01 1.14 -9.98
CA ALA A 111 1.71 1.27 -8.70
C ALA A 111 0.74 1.57 -7.55
N ASP A 112 -0.21 2.46 -7.76
CA ASP A 112 -1.23 2.77 -6.76
C ASP A 112 -2.05 1.52 -6.42
N LEU A 113 -2.46 0.71 -7.41
CA LEU A 113 -3.16 -0.55 -7.17
C LEU A 113 -2.30 -1.55 -6.37
N ILE A 114 -1.02 -1.70 -6.71
CA ILE A 114 -0.09 -2.57 -5.97
C ILE A 114 0.01 -2.12 -4.50
N ILE A 115 0.22 -0.83 -4.28
CA ILE A 115 0.36 -0.25 -2.93
C ILE A 115 -0.94 -0.41 -2.13
N TYR A 116 -2.09 -0.12 -2.72
CA TYR A 116 -3.39 -0.29 -2.05
C TYR A 116 -3.65 -1.74 -1.68
N ARG A 117 -3.33 -2.69 -2.55
CA ARG A 117 -3.45 -4.12 -2.24
C ARG A 117 -2.58 -4.52 -1.05
N GLU A 118 -1.33 -4.07 -0.98
CA GLU A 118 -0.45 -4.35 0.16
C GLU A 118 -0.95 -3.66 1.45
N ALA A 119 -1.49 -2.45 1.35
CA ALA A 119 -2.10 -1.75 2.48
C ALA A 119 -3.36 -2.49 3.00
N LEU A 120 -4.22 -2.98 2.12
CA LEU A 120 -5.39 -3.77 2.50
C LEU A 120 -5.00 -5.11 3.14
N ARG A 121 -3.96 -5.79 2.64
CA ARG A 121 -3.41 -7.00 3.27
C ARG A 121 -2.86 -6.73 4.67
N TYR A 122 -2.20 -5.59 4.85
CA TYR A 122 -1.74 -5.18 6.16
C TYR A 122 -2.91 -4.90 7.11
N LEU A 123 -3.95 -4.20 6.66
CA LEU A 123 -5.17 -3.97 7.45
C LEU A 123 -5.87 -5.28 7.80
N GLU A 124 -5.98 -6.24 6.88
CA GLU A 124 -6.54 -7.56 7.16
C GLU A 124 -5.80 -8.28 8.29
N LYS A 125 -4.47 -8.22 8.28
CA LYS A 125 -3.63 -8.80 9.33
C LYS A 125 -3.91 -8.16 10.70
N GLU A 126 -3.97 -6.83 10.77
CA GLU A 126 -4.22 -6.09 12.01
C GLU A 126 -5.65 -6.32 12.52
N LEU A 127 -6.64 -6.33 11.63
CA LEU A 127 -8.04 -6.64 11.97
C LEU A 127 -8.16 -8.03 12.58
N LYS A 128 -7.57 -9.05 11.95
CA LYS A 128 -7.55 -10.42 12.49
C LYS A 128 -6.87 -10.51 13.86
N ALA A 129 -5.83 -9.71 14.12
CA ALA A 129 -5.18 -9.67 15.42
C ALA A 129 -6.10 -9.03 16.48
N ALA A 130 -6.77 -7.93 16.16
CA ALA A 130 -7.74 -7.29 17.03
C ALA A 130 -8.92 -8.22 17.36
N MET A 131 -9.46 -8.90 16.35
CA MET A 131 -10.55 -9.87 16.53
C MET A 131 -10.16 -11.04 17.43
N ARG A 132 -8.95 -11.60 17.28
CA ARG A 132 -8.46 -12.66 18.19
C ARG A 132 -8.44 -12.19 19.64
N ASN A 133 -7.88 -11.02 19.91
CA ASN A 133 -7.85 -10.46 21.26
C ASN A 133 -9.26 -10.23 21.83
N LEU A 134 -10.19 -9.83 20.98
CA LEU A 134 -11.58 -9.60 21.37
C LEU A 134 -12.34 -10.94 21.59
N CYS A 135 -12.02 -11.99 20.82
CA CYS A 135 -12.52 -13.36 21.07
C CYS A 135 -12.08 -13.84 22.46
N ASP A 136 -10.78 -13.76 22.75
CA ASP A 136 -10.24 -14.18 24.04
C ASP A 136 -10.88 -13.40 25.20
N PHE A 137 -11.14 -12.10 24.99
CA PHE A 137 -11.87 -11.28 25.95
C PHE A 137 -13.33 -11.76 26.11
N ALA A 138 -14.04 -12.01 25.01
CA ALA A 138 -15.42 -12.47 25.01
C ALA A 138 -15.57 -13.80 25.77
N ASP A 139 -14.67 -14.76 25.51
CA ASP A 139 -14.66 -16.07 26.17
C ASP A 139 -14.35 -15.95 27.67
N ARG A 140 -13.34 -15.14 28.02
CA ARG A 140 -12.98 -14.91 29.45
C ARG A 140 -14.13 -14.36 30.26
N TYR A 141 -14.95 -13.49 29.68
CA TYR A 141 -16.05 -12.81 30.35
C TYR A 141 -17.44 -13.29 29.91
N ALA A 142 -17.51 -14.49 29.31
CA ALA A 142 -18.76 -15.07 28.82
C ALA A 142 -19.86 -15.18 29.89
N ALA A 143 -19.48 -15.56 31.11
CA ALA A 143 -20.41 -15.72 32.26
C ALA A 143 -20.48 -14.48 33.17
N MET A 144 -19.72 -13.40 32.89
CA MET A 144 -19.71 -12.22 33.76
C MET A 144 -20.98 -11.39 33.54
N PRO A 145 -21.87 -11.28 34.55
CA PRO A 145 -23.13 -10.57 34.39
C PRO A 145 -22.92 -9.06 34.26
N ALA A 146 -23.74 -8.44 33.46
CA ALA A 146 -23.82 -6.99 33.31
C ALA A 146 -25.26 -6.55 33.09
N LEU A 147 -25.57 -5.35 33.57
CA LEU A 147 -26.89 -4.75 33.36
C LEU A 147 -26.90 -4.02 32.00
N ALA A 148 -27.89 -4.34 31.18
CA ALA A 148 -28.20 -3.56 29.99
C ALA A 148 -29.07 -2.36 30.33
N TYR A 149 -29.00 -1.32 29.50
CA TYR A 149 -29.76 -0.10 29.61
C TYR A 149 -30.50 0.19 28.31
N THR A 150 -31.72 0.71 28.42
CA THR A 150 -32.52 1.21 27.28
C THR A 150 -33.10 2.55 27.70
N HIS A 151 -32.89 3.59 26.89
CA HIS A 151 -33.33 4.96 27.20
C HIS A 151 -32.88 5.45 28.60
N TYR A 152 -31.62 5.15 28.95
CA TYR A 152 -31.02 5.45 30.28
C TYR A 152 -31.71 4.75 31.47
N GLN A 153 -32.57 3.78 31.23
CA GLN A 153 -33.23 2.98 32.25
C GLN A 153 -32.63 1.57 32.29
N PRO A 154 -32.51 0.98 33.51
CA PRO A 154 -32.16 -0.43 33.66
C PRO A 154 -33.10 -1.32 32.82
N ALA A 155 -32.52 -2.25 32.10
CA ALA A 155 -33.25 -3.20 31.27
C ALA A 155 -32.86 -4.64 31.63
N GLN A 156 -32.71 -5.53 30.68
CA GLN A 156 -32.39 -6.94 30.92
C GLN A 156 -30.95 -7.16 31.35
N LEU A 157 -30.71 -8.23 32.10
CA LEU A 157 -29.36 -8.74 32.34
C LEU A 157 -28.77 -9.30 31.05
N THR A 158 -27.48 -9.09 30.89
CA THR A 158 -26.66 -9.62 29.82
C THR A 158 -25.30 -10.05 30.37
N THR A 159 -24.33 -10.38 29.54
CA THR A 159 -22.95 -10.61 29.96
C THR A 159 -21.97 -9.71 29.23
N ILE A 160 -20.81 -9.49 29.83
CA ILE A 160 -19.72 -8.72 29.17
C ILE A 160 -19.25 -9.44 27.91
N GLY A 161 -19.10 -10.78 27.97
CA GLY A 161 -18.71 -11.56 26.79
C GLY A 161 -19.71 -11.44 25.65
N LYS A 162 -21.02 -11.45 25.93
CA LYS A 162 -22.02 -11.20 24.89
C LYS A 162 -21.90 -9.82 24.24
N ARG A 163 -21.58 -8.77 24.99
CA ARG A 163 -21.34 -7.44 24.41
C ARG A 163 -20.15 -7.46 23.45
N ALA A 164 -19.07 -8.11 23.85
CA ALA A 164 -17.89 -8.26 23.00
C ALA A 164 -18.20 -9.06 21.72
N SER A 165 -19.06 -10.10 21.79
CA SER A 165 -19.45 -10.87 20.61
C SER A 165 -20.26 -10.05 19.59
N LEU A 166 -21.00 -9.04 20.02
CA LEU A 166 -21.69 -8.13 19.09
C LEU A 166 -20.68 -7.27 18.31
N TRP A 167 -19.64 -6.75 18.97
CA TRP A 167 -18.56 -6.02 18.28
C TRP A 167 -17.77 -6.93 17.36
N LEU A 168 -17.55 -8.20 17.76
CA LEU A 168 -16.92 -9.21 16.89
C LEU A 168 -17.74 -9.47 15.62
N GLN A 169 -19.06 -9.49 15.73
CA GLN A 169 -19.94 -9.66 14.57
C GLN A 169 -19.75 -8.54 13.54
N ASP A 170 -19.66 -7.29 13.99
CA ASP A 170 -19.43 -6.14 13.10
C ASP A 170 -18.05 -6.26 12.43
N LEU A 171 -17.00 -6.56 13.20
CA LEU A 171 -15.65 -6.75 12.65
C LEU A 171 -15.55 -7.97 11.72
N LEU A 172 -16.37 -9.00 11.90
CA LEU A 172 -16.44 -10.15 10.99
C LEU A 172 -17.01 -9.74 9.63
N LEU A 173 -18.08 -8.95 9.62
CA LEU A 173 -18.64 -8.40 8.38
C LEU A 173 -17.62 -7.51 7.65
N ASP A 174 -16.91 -6.65 8.39
CA ASP A 174 -15.82 -5.83 7.82
C ASP A 174 -14.69 -6.70 7.23
N LEU A 175 -14.34 -7.80 7.90
CA LEU A 175 -13.33 -8.73 7.40
C LEU A 175 -13.76 -9.44 6.12
N GLU A 176 -15.02 -9.86 6.02
CA GLU A 176 -15.59 -10.48 4.83
C GLU A 176 -15.55 -9.51 3.64
N GLU A 177 -16.01 -8.26 3.84
CA GLU A 177 -15.96 -7.21 2.81
C GLU A 177 -14.53 -6.90 2.35
N LEU A 178 -13.58 -6.81 3.31
CA LEU A 178 -12.16 -6.59 3.00
C LEU A 178 -11.59 -7.74 2.17
N GLN A 179 -11.92 -8.99 2.51
CA GLN A 179 -11.46 -10.17 1.76
C GLN A 179 -12.08 -10.25 0.37
N ASP A 180 -13.35 -9.88 0.22
CA ASP A 180 -14.01 -9.80 -1.09
C ASP A 180 -13.36 -8.72 -1.96
N THR A 181 -13.08 -7.55 -1.39
CA THR A 181 -12.33 -6.49 -2.06
C THR A 181 -10.97 -6.98 -2.52
N LEU A 182 -10.19 -7.64 -1.65
CA LEU A 182 -8.87 -8.20 -2.00
C LEU A 182 -8.94 -9.27 -3.11
N ARG A 183 -9.99 -10.10 -3.14
CA ARG A 183 -10.21 -11.09 -4.22
C ARG A 183 -10.56 -10.43 -5.54
N ALA A 184 -11.32 -9.34 -5.51
CA ALA A 184 -11.70 -8.58 -6.69
C ALA A 184 -10.57 -7.67 -7.22
N PHE A 185 -9.54 -7.42 -6.44
CA PHE A 185 -8.42 -6.52 -6.77
C PHE A 185 -7.54 -7.14 -7.87
N ARG A 186 -7.58 -6.56 -9.08
CA ARG A 186 -6.88 -7.04 -10.27
C ARG A 186 -5.78 -6.09 -10.70
#